data_9b007f3be5a16d2c538c19e1a2817cb0
#
_entry.id   9b007f3be5a16d2c538c19e1a2817cb0
#
_cell.length_a   1.000
_cell.length_b   1.000
_cell.length_c   1.000
_cell.angle_alpha   90.00
_cell.angle_beta   90.00
_cell.angle_gamma   90.00
#
_symmetry.space_group_name_H-M   'P 1'
#
loop_
_entity.id
_entity.type
_entity.pdbx_description
1 polymer ?
#
loop_
_entity_poly.entity_id
_entity_poly.type
_entity_poly.pdbx_seq_one_letter_code
_entity_poly.pdbx_strand_id
1 'polypeptide(L)'
;MLGKEVVRSLQHSRVAVFGIGGVGGSAVEALARSGIGALDLVDDDRVCLANLNRQIFAIRSSVGKYKVDAAAARIAEISPDCLITAIKAFYLPSVEGQFDFSKYDYIIDAVDTVASKIELVMQARPPMCLLSAPWVPEAN
;
A
#
# COMPACT_ATOMS: atom_id res chain seq x y z
N MET A 1 -14.87 14.23 13.23
CA MET A 1 -15.74 13.06 13.02
C MET A 1 -16.17 13.04 11.56
N LEU A 2 -15.99 11.91 10.88
CA LEU A 2 -16.40 11.77 9.48
C LEU A 2 -17.91 11.63 9.36
N GLY A 3 -18.53 12.28 8.37
CA GLY A 3 -19.96 12.13 8.09
C GLY A 3 -20.30 10.71 7.57
N LYS A 4 -21.57 10.32 7.68
CA LYS A 4 -22.03 8.98 7.25
C LYS A 4 -21.78 8.70 5.77
N GLU A 5 -21.87 9.72 4.91
CA GLU A 5 -21.62 9.58 3.47
C GLU A 5 -20.14 9.29 3.19
N VAL A 6 -19.23 9.96 3.90
CA VAL A 6 -17.80 9.72 3.78
C VAL A 6 -17.45 8.31 4.23
N VAL A 7 -18.00 7.85 5.35
CA VAL A 7 -17.80 6.49 5.85
C VAL A 7 -18.29 5.45 4.85
N ARG A 8 -19.46 5.64 4.25
CA ARG A 8 -19.99 4.75 3.21
C ARG A 8 -19.11 4.75 1.97
N SER A 9 -18.64 5.90 1.54
CA SER A 9 -17.72 6.03 0.40
C SER A 9 -16.43 5.24 0.64
N LEU A 10 -15.84 5.36 1.83
CA LEU A 10 -14.65 4.60 2.22
C LEU A 10 -14.90 3.09 2.23
N GLN A 11 -16.04 2.65 2.76
CA GLN A 11 -16.40 1.22 2.81
C GLN A 11 -16.57 0.60 1.42
N HIS A 12 -16.85 1.39 0.40
CA HIS A 12 -17.01 0.95 -0.99
C HIS A 12 -15.79 1.26 -1.85
N SER A 13 -14.74 1.82 -1.27
CA SER A 13 -13.52 2.20 -1.99
C SER A 13 -12.48 1.10 -1.93
N ARG A 14 -11.75 0.96 -3.03
CA ARG A 14 -10.61 0.06 -3.15
C ARG A 14 -9.35 0.85 -3.46
N VAL A 15 -8.32 0.65 -2.66
CA VAL A 15 -7.04 1.35 -2.78
C VAL A 15 -5.92 0.35 -2.98
N ALA A 16 -5.04 0.63 -3.95
CA ALA A 16 -3.79 -0.09 -4.11
C ALA A 16 -2.66 0.70 -3.48
N VAL A 17 -1.82 0.04 -2.69
CA VAL A 17 -0.63 0.63 -2.09
C VAL A 17 0.60 -0.09 -2.62
N PHE A 18 1.41 0.62 -3.37
CA PHE A 18 2.66 0.12 -3.93
C PHE A 18 3.82 0.55 -3.04
N GLY A 19 4.48 -0.42 -2.45
CA GLY A 19 5.56 -0.21 -1.48
C GLY A 19 5.05 -0.19 -0.03
N ILE A 20 5.37 -1.24 0.72
CA ILE A 20 4.95 -1.41 2.12
C ILE A 20 6.17 -1.19 3.04
N GLY A 21 6.76 -0.01 2.93
CA GLY A 21 7.85 0.45 3.78
C GLY A 21 7.35 1.38 4.88
N GLY A 22 8.14 2.41 5.20
CA GLY A 22 7.78 3.38 6.24
C GLY A 22 6.53 4.18 5.88
N VAL A 23 6.51 4.82 4.73
CA VAL A 23 5.38 5.65 4.27
C VAL A 23 4.18 4.78 3.88
N GLY A 24 4.40 3.77 3.05
CA GLY A 24 3.33 2.87 2.60
C GLY A 24 2.68 2.11 3.74
N GLY A 25 3.47 1.59 4.67
CA GLY A 25 2.98 0.89 5.85
C GLY A 25 2.11 1.77 6.75
N SER A 26 2.53 3.00 7.00
CA SER A 26 1.75 3.97 7.77
C SER A 26 0.45 4.35 7.08
N ALA A 27 0.47 4.51 5.76
CA ALA A 27 -0.72 4.79 4.96
C ALA A 27 -1.73 3.64 5.02
N VAL A 28 -1.26 2.40 4.92
CA VAL A 28 -2.10 1.19 5.02
C VAL A 28 -2.83 1.15 6.37
N GLU A 29 -2.11 1.36 7.46
CA GLU A 29 -2.72 1.36 8.79
C GLU A 29 -3.74 2.49 8.96
N ALA A 30 -3.43 3.68 8.51
CA ALA A 30 -4.34 4.83 8.56
C ALA A 30 -5.63 4.56 7.77
N LEU A 31 -5.53 3.99 6.57
CA LEU A 31 -6.68 3.63 5.75
C LEU A 31 -7.54 2.55 6.41
N ALA A 32 -6.92 1.52 6.97
CA ALA A 32 -7.63 0.46 7.66
C ALA A 32 -8.42 1.00 8.87
N ARG A 33 -7.79 1.86 9.66
CA ARG A 33 -8.45 2.49 10.81
C ARG A 33 -9.54 3.47 10.41
N SER A 34 -9.49 4.01 9.20
CA SER A 34 -10.51 4.90 8.65
C SER A 34 -11.71 4.17 8.05
N GLY A 35 -11.66 2.85 7.95
CA GLY A 35 -12.76 2.03 7.46
C GLY A 35 -12.78 1.81 5.95
N ILE A 36 -11.60 1.80 5.30
CA ILE A 36 -11.50 1.47 3.86
C ILE A 36 -12.04 0.07 3.59
N GLY A 37 -12.77 -0.11 2.47
CA GLY A 37 -13.42 -1.38 2.15
C GLY A 37 -12.48 -2.45 1.61
N ALA A 38 -11.49 -2.07 0.79
CA ALA A 38 -10.54 -3.00 0.19
C ALA A 38 -9.17 -2.37 0.01
N LEU A 39 -8.14 -3.15 0.27
CA LEU A 39 -6.74 -2.79 0.12
C LEU A 39 -6.00 -3.87 -0.67
N ASP A 40 -5.35 -3.47 -1.74
CA ASP A 40 -4.36 -4.31 -2.43
C ASP A 40 -2.96 -3.81 -2.04
N LEU A 41 -2.17 -4.67 -1.44
CA LEU A 41 -0.84 -4.37 -0.93
C LEU A 41 0.19 -5.01 -1.86
N VAL A 42 1.06 -4.21 -2.44
CA VAL A 42 2.04 -4.65 -3.43
C VAL A 42 3.46 -4.38 -2.94
N ASP A 43 4.21 -5.42 -2.68
CA ASP A 43 5.61 -5.36 -2.30
C ASP A 43 6.21 -6.77 -2.44
N ASP A 44 7.46 -6.87 -2.81
CA ASP A 44 8.17 -8.15 -2.91
C ASP A 44 9.17 -8.39 -1.78
N ASP A 45 9.40 -7.38 -0.96
CA ASP A 45 10.38 -7.45 0.13
C ASP A 45 9.88 -8.22 1.34
N ARG A 46 10.86 -8.74 2.09
CA ARG A 46 10.65 -9.31 3.41
C ARG A 46 11.00 -8.31 4.49
N VAL A 47 10.38 -8.45 5.64
CA VAL A 47 10.71 -7.66 6.82
C VAL A 47 12.14 -7.99 7.28
N CYS A 48 12.96 -6.96 7.43
CA CYS A 48 14.32 -7.06 7.94
C CYS A 48 14.42 -6.48 9.35
N LEU A 49 15.39 -6.93 10.12
CA LEU A 49 15.63 -6.39 11.46
C LEU A 49 15.87 -4.87 11.44
N ALA A 50 16.57 -4.37 10.42
CA ALA A 50 16.83 -2.95 10.23
C ALA A 50 15.57 -2.10 9.99
N ASN A 51 14.44 -2.72 9.65
CA ASN A 51 13.18 -2.00 9.43
C ASN A 51 12.44 -1.64 10.72
N LEU A 52 12.80 -2.25 11.85
CA LEU A 52 12.07 -2.10 13.12
C LEU A 52 12.06 -0.66 13.63
N ASN A 53 13.05 0.14 13.27
CA ASN A 53 13.17 1.52 13.73
C ASN A 53 12.18 2.51 13.08
N ARG A 54 11.56 2.14 11.94
CA ARG A 54 10.72 3.08 11.19
C ARG A 54 9.51 2.48 10.49
N GLN A 55 9.44 1.16 10.34
CA GLN A 55 8.34 0.51 9.63
C GLN A 55 7.35 -0.11 10.61
N ILE A 56 6.09 0.30 10.49
CA ILE A 56 5.06 -0.02 11.48
C ILE A 56 4.74 -1.52 11.55
N PHE A 57 4.88 -2.26 10.44
CA PHE A 57 4.65 -3.70 10.40
C PHE A 57 5.90 -4.53 10.71
N ALA A 58 7.04 -3.85 10.89
CA ALA A 58 8.29 -4.50 11.23
C ALA A 58 8.40 -4.65 12.75
N ILE A 59 8.12 -5.82 13.23
CA ILE A 59 8.29 -6.24 14.62
C ILE A 59 9.10 -7.53 14.66
N ARG A 60 9.64 -7.90 15.81
CA ARG A 60 10.51 -9.07 15.91
C ARG A 60 9.88 -10.35 15.38
N SER A 61 8.59 -10.56 15.65
CA SER A 61 7.86 -11.73 15.17
C SER A 61 7.56 -11.72 13.66
N SER A 62 7.65 -10.57 13.00
CA SER A 62 7.42 -10.46 11.56
C SER A 62 8.70 -10.54 10.72
N VAL A 63 9.88 -10.46 11.33
CA VAL A 63 11.17 -10.54 10.61
C VAL A 63 11.23 -11.84 9.80
N GLY A 64 11.60 -11.72 8.52
CA GLY A 64 11.64 -12.83 7.56
C GLY A 64 10.34 -13.09 6.82
N LYS A 65 9.22 -12.57 7.27
CA LYS A 65 7.94 -12.64 6.55
C LYS A 65 7.90 -11.60 5.45
N TYR A 66 7.09 -11.84 4.42
CA TYR A 66 6.82 -10.82 3.43
C TYR A 66 6.13 -9.61 4.07
N LYS A 67 6.51 -8.41 3.67
CA LYS A 67 5.91 -7.17 4.19
C LYS A 67 4.40 -7.13 3.98
N VAL A 68 3.93 -7.58 2.82
CA VAL A 68 2.49 -7.63 2.50
C VAL A 68 1.73 -8.62 3.42
N ASP A 69 2.34 -9.74 3.78
CA ASP A 69 1.73 -10.70 4.69
C ASP A 69 1.69 -10.16 6.13
N ALA A 70 2.75 -9.53 6.59
CA ALA A 70 2.81 -8.90 7.89
C ALA A 70 1.76 -7.78 8.02
N ALA A 71 1.62 -6.96 6.99
CA ALA A 71 0.61 -5.91 6.91
C ALA A 71 -0.81 -6.51 6.92
N ALA A 72 -1.07 -7.52 6.11
CA ALA A 72 -2.38 -8.16 6.03
C ALA A 72 -2.80 -8.76 7.38
N ALA A 73 -1.89 -9.42 8.09
CA ALA A 73 -2.16 -9.99 9.40
C ALA A 73 -2.54 -8.91 10.42
N ARG A 74 -1.82 -7.80 10.43
CA ARG A 74 -2.13 -6.68 11.32
C ARG A 74 -3.46 -6.02 11.00
N ILE A 75 -3.75 -5.80 9.72
CA ILE A 75 -4.99 -5.16 9.29
C ILE A 75 -6.21 -6.04 9.62
N ALA A 76 -6.09 -7.35 9.51
CA ALA A 76 -7.15 -8.27 9.88
C ALA A 76 -7.57 -8.13 11.36
N GLU A 77 -6.66 -7.76 12.24
CA GLU A 77 -6.97 -7.50 13.65
C GLU A 77 -7.55 -6.09 13.88
N ILE A 78 -7.19 -5.12 13.02
CA ILE A 78 -7.69 -3.73 13.11
C ILE A 78 -9.07 -3.59 12.47
N SER A 79 -9.23 -4.15 11.29
CA SER A 79 -10.44 -4.01 10.48
C SER A 79 -10.77 -5.32 9.78
N PRO A 80 -11.43 -6.25 10.48
CA PRO A 80 -11.72 -7.58 9.93
C PRO A 80 -12.62 -7.56 8.69
N ASP A 81 -13.39 -6.50 8.49
CA ASP A 81 -14.26 -6.36 7.32
C ASP A 81 -13.54 -5.84 6.07
N CYS A 82 -12.32 -5.35 6.20
CA CYS A 82 -11.51 -4.90 5.06
C CYS A 82 -11.04 -6.10 4.23
N LEU A 83 -11.33 -6.05 2.93
CA LEU A 83 -10.83 -7.05 1.98
C LEU A 83 -9.38 -6.74 1.62
N ILE A 84 -8.46 -7.60 2.03
CA ILE A 84 -7.04 -7.40 1.81
C ILE A 84 -6.52 -8.42 0.81
N THR A 85 -5.85 -7.94 -0.24
CA THR A 85 -5.12 -8.77 -1.18
C THR A 85 -3.63 -8.49 -1.05
N ALA A 86 -2.88 -9.47 -0.59
CA ALA A 86 -1.42 -9.39 -0.46
C ALA A 86 -0.78 -9.86 -1.77
N ILE A 87 -0.11 -8.96 -2.47
CA ILE A 87 0.52 -9.24 -3.76
C ILE A 87 2.03 -9.19 -3.60
N LYS A 88 2.67 -10.35 -3.66
CA LYS A 88 4.13 -10.50 -3.54
C LYS A 88 4.78 -10.28 -4.90
N ALA A 89 4.82 -9.02 -5.30
CA ALA A 89 5.36 -8.65 -6.61
C ALA A 89 6.11 -7.32 -6.52
N PHE A 90 7.13 -7.21 -7.35
CA PHE A 90 7.77 -5.93 -7.65
C PHE A 90 7.06 -5.31 -8.86
N TYR A 91 6.69 -4.04 -8.74
CA TYR A 91 6.11 -3.35 -9.86
C TYR A 91 7.17 -3.03 -10.90
N LEU A 92 7.09 -3.70 -12.05
CA LEU A 92 8.02 -3.52 -13.17
C LEU A 92 7.33 -2.73 -14.27
N PRO A 93 7.84 -1.53 -14.61
CA PRO A 93 7.27 -0.71 -15.69
C PRO A 93 7.24 -1.40 -17.05
N SER A 94 8.15 -2.33 -17.29
CA SER A 94 8.26 -3.05 -18.56
C SER A 94 7.22 -4.16 -18.74
N VAL A 95 6.42 -4.48 -17.71
CA VAL A 95 5.42 -5.56 -17.76
C VAL A 95 4.04 -4.95 -17.94
N GLU A 96 3.59 -4.86 -19.17
CA GLU A 96 2.23 -4.42 -19.49
C GLU A 96 1.21 -5.40 -18.91
N GLY A 97 0.12 -4.86 -18.36
CA GLY A 97 -0.98 -5.65 -17.84
C GLY A 97 -0.72 -6.36 -16.51
N GLN A 98 0.38 -6.06 -15.83
CA GLN A 98 0.68 -6.64 -14.52
C GLN A 98 -0.44 -6.36 -13.49
N PHE A 99 -1.03 -5.18 -13.57
CA PHE A 99 -2.13 -4.76 -12.69
C PHE A 99 -3.26 -4.14 -13.51
N ASP A 100 -4.48 -4.42 -13.11
CA ASP A 100 -5.66 -3.74 -13.67
C ASP A 100 -5.98 -2.51 -12.80
N PHE A 101 -5.46 -1.37 -13.22
CA PHE A 101 -5.63 -0.10 -12.50
C PHE A 101 -7.08 0.41 -12.48
N SER A 102 -7.93 -0.09 -13.38
CA SER A 102 -9.34 0.31 -13.42
C SER A 102 -10.15 -0.13 -12.19
N LYS A 103 -9.64 -1.08 -11.43
CA LYS A 103 -10.27 -1.58 -10.21
C LYS A 103 -10.14 -0.65 -9.01
N TYR A 104 -9.22 0.32 -9.07
CA TYR A 104 -8.86 1.13 -7.92
C TYR A 104 -9.48 2.51 -7.99
N ASP A 105 -10.00 2.97 -6.85
CA ASP A 105 -10.44 4.35 -6.67
C ASP A 105 -9.24 5.27 -6.41
N TYR A 106 -8.23 4.75 -5.71
CA TYR A 106 -7.00 5.47 -5.40
C TYR A 106 -5.80 4.55 -5.52
N ILE A 107 -4.67 5.14 -5.87
CA ILE A 107 -3.36 4.48 -5.85
C ILE A 107 -2.42 5.29 -4.97
N ILE A 108 -1.77 4.63 -4.03
CA ILE A 108 -0.70 5.20 -3.24
C ILE A 108 0.62 4.64 -3.75
N ASP A 109 1.46 5.53 -4.24
CA ASP A 109 2.80 5.23 -4.69
C ASP A 109 3.80 5.56 -3.59
N ALA A 110 4.30 4.52 -2.92
CA ALA A 110 5.35 4.61 -1.92
C ALA A 110 6.57 3.75 -2.29
N VAL A 111 6.75 3.50 -3.60
CA VAL A 111 7.92 2.78 -4.12
C VAL A 111 9.16 3.66 -4.12
N ASP A 112 10.33 3.05 -3.98
CA ASP A 112 11.60 3.77 -3.87
C ASP A 112 12.25 4.06 -5.24
N THR A 113 11.88 3.33 -6.29
CA THR A 113 12.49 3.50 -7.61
C THR A 113 11.79 4.57 -8.44
N VAL A 114 12.56 5.48 -9.02
CA VAL A 114 12.05 6.59 -9.84
C VAL A 114 11.31 6.07 -11.08
N ALA A 115 11.84 5.03 -11.73
CA ALA A 115 11.21 4.44 -12.91
C ALA A 115 9.80 3.91 -12.62
N SER A 116 9.64 3.19 -11.50
CA SER A 116 8.33 2.69 -11.09
C SER A 116 7.36 3.82 -10.73
N LYS A 117 7.86 4.91 -10.12
CA LYS A 117 7.04 6.10 -9.83
C LYS A 117 6.50 6.74 -11.09
N ILE A 118 7.35 6.96 -12.08
CA ILE A 118 6.95 7.58 -13.35
C ILE A 118 5.87 6.73 -14.03
N GLU A 119 6.06 5.42 -14.09
CA GLU A 119 5.11 4.53 -14.72
C GLU A 119 3.76 4.51 -13.99
N LEU A 120 3.76 4.47 -12.66
CA LEU A 120 2.52 4.55 -11.87
C LEU A 120 1.75 5.83 -12.17
N VAL A 121 2.44 6.96 -12.25
CA VAL A 121 1.82 8.25 -12.60
C VAL A 121 1.19 8.19 -13.99
N MET A 122 1.88 7.57 -14.97
CA MET A 122 1.37 7.45 -16.34
C MET A 122 0.19 6.49 -16.45
N GLN A 123 0.15 5.44 -15.64
CA GLN A 123 -0.95 4.47 -15.63
C GLN A 123 -2.19 4.97 -14.86
N ALA A 124 -1.99 5.85 -13.91
CA ALA A 124 -3.08 6.44 -13.14
C ALA A 124 -3.83 7.45 -14.02
N ARG A 125 -5.01 7.06 -14.46
CA ARG A 125 -5.86 7.92 -15.33
C ARG A 125 -7.09 8.42 -14.57
N PRO A 126 -7.60 9.62 -14.88
CA PRO A 126 -8.88 10.07 -14.31
C PRO A 126 -10.00 9.04 -14.55
N PRO A 127 -10.93 8.82 -13.59
CA PRO A 127 -11.08 9.55 -12.33
C PRO A 127 -10.19 9.06 -11.15
N MET A 128 -9.18 8.25 -11.41
CA MET A 128 -8.31 7.69 -10.39
C MET A 128 -7.43 8.76 -9.74
N CYS A 129 -7.36 8.77 -8.41
CA CYS A 129 -6.45 9.62 -7.65
C CYS A 129 -5.14 8.89 -7.36
N LEU A 130 -4.03 9.51 -7.69
CA LEU A 130 -2.70 9.05 -7.35
C LEU A 130 -2.13 9.92 -6.23
N LEU A 131 -1.74 9.28 -5.14
CA LEU A 131 -0.98 9.90 -4.06
C LEU A 131 0.43 9.34 -4.12
N SER A 132 1.40 10.18 -4.42
CA SER A 132 2.79 9.75 -4.52
C SER A 132 3.61 10.34 -3.37
N ALA A 133 4.34 9.47 -2.69
CA ALA A 133 5.35 9.92 -1.73
C ALA A 133 6.55 10.50 -2.49
N PRO A 134 7.14 11.61 -2.02
CA PRO A 134 8.35 12.15 -2.64
C PRO A 134 9.48 11.12 -2.54
N TRP A 135 10.26 11.04 -3.61
CA TRP A 135 11.49 10.25 -3.58
C TRP A 135 12.48 10.90 -2.64
N VAL A 136 12.96 10.15 -1.67
CA VAL A 136 14.02 10.59 -0.76
C VAL A 136 15.23 9.71 -1.02
N PRO A 137 16.38 10.29 -1.45
CA PRO A 137 17.58 9.50 -1.63
C PRO A 137 18.00 8.88 -0.29
N GLU A 138 18.45 7.62 -0.33
CA GLU A 138 19.00 6.99 0.84
C GLU A 138 20.22 7.79 1.31
N ALA A 139 20.26 8.06 2.60
CA ALA A 139 21.44 8.68 3.22
C ALA A 139 22.58 7.66 3.22
N ASN A 140 23.70 8.02 2.61
CA ASN A 140 24.93 7.22 2.62
C ASN A 140 25.54 7.17 4.04
#